data_5037eead166852579a846c93535e03cf
#
_entry.id   5037eead166852579a846c93535e03cf
#
_cell.length_a   1.000
_cell.length_b   1.000
_cell.length_c   1.000
_cell.angle_alpha   90.00
_cell.angle_beta   90.00
_cell.angle_gamma   90.00
#
_symmetry.space_group_name_H-M   'P 1'
#
loop_
_entity.id
_entity.type
_entity.pdbx_description
1 polymer ?
#
loop_
_entity_poly.entity_id
_entity_poly.type
_entity_poly.pdbx_seq_one_letter_code
_entity_poly.pdbx_strand_id
1 'polypeptide(L)'
;GVELTLNSLVSGLLKQNHFINVVAPFNSKLSDNCSSANLYTVKGEEQISWQHQDYSTETKISESSIVSKMIAKALSLTKDCDAIINLSYDLLPICKTLEVDYPILHLISMGDESLEIKNIISKVYAKHPNNFAFHTRSQASDYPFIKDPIILGNGFEISQYTFQEKKEGPLAWVGRVSPEKGLEDAVYVASKLGEELNVWGFIEDKKYASRIEELYPSGQICWKGYLKTKE
;
A
#
# COMPACT_ATOMS: atom_id res chain seq x y z
N GLY A 1 -1.00 0.08 5.24
CA GLY A 1 -0.67 0.05 3.84
C GLY A 1 -0.99 -1.28 3.17
N VAL A 2 -0.12 -1.72 2.29
CA VAL A 2 -0.32 -2.91 1.45
C VAL A 2 -0.57 -4.17 2.28
N GLU A 3 0.08 -4.33 3.43
CA GLU A 3 -0.10 -5.47 4.32
C GLU A 3 -1.53 -5.59 4.87
N LEU A 4 -2.16 -4.47 5.23
CA LEU A 4 -3.56 -4.47 5.67
C LEU A 4 -4.51 -4.82 4.52
N THR A 5 -4.25 -4.28 3.33
CA THR A 5 -4.99 -4.63 2.11
C THR A 5 -4.87 -6.13 1.81
N LEU A 6 -3.65 -6.69 1.87
CA LEU A 6 -3.40 -8.11 1.67
C LEU A 6 -4.18 -8.96 2.67
N ASN A 7 -4.09 -8.65 3.97
CA ASN A 7 -4.81 -9.39 5.01
C ASN A 7 -6.32 -9.34 4.81
N SER A 8 -6.88 -8.17 4.49
CA SER A 8 -8.32 -8.01 4.22
C SER A 8 -8.77 -8.82 3.00
N LEU A 9 -7.99 -8.77 1.91
CA LEU A 9 -8.26 -9.52 0.69
C LEU A 9 -8.19 -11.03 0.92
N VAL A 10 -7.12 -11.52 1.55
CA VAL A 10 -6.94 -12.94 1.87
C VAL A 10 -8.05 -13.44 2.78
N SER A 11 -8.38 -12.71 3.86
CA SER A 11 -9.48 -13.07 4.77
C SER A 11 -10.82 -13.14 4.03
N GLY A 12 -11.10 -12.16 3.15
CA GLY A 12 -12.33 -12.15 2.35
C GLY A 12 -12.44 -13.33 1.39
N LEU A 13 -11.36 -13.66 0.70
CA LEU A 13 -11.32 -14.79 -0.24
C LEU A 13 -11.43 -16.15 0.48
N LEU A 14 -10.76 -16.30 1.63
CA LEU A 14 -10.90 -17.52 2.45
C LEU A 14 -12.34 -17.74 2.94
N LYS A 15 -13.05 -16.67 3.33
CA LYS A 15 -14.48 -16.74 3.71
C LYS A 15 -15.37 -17.18 2.53
N GLN A 16 -14.91 -17.02 1.31
CA GLN A 16 -15.58 -17.48 0.09
C GLN A 16 -15.09 -18.87 -0.39
N ASN A 17 -14.32 -19.56 0.44
CA ASN A 17 -13.76 -20.90 0.18
C ASN A 17 -12.73 -20.94 -0.98
N HIS A 18 -12.05 -19.83 -1.27
CA HIS A 18 -10.93 -19.85 -2.19
C HIS A 18 -9.67 -20.45 -1.53
N PHE A 19 -8.89 -21.18 -2.30
CA PHE A 19 -7.56 -21.65 -1.92
C PHE A 19 -6.53 -20.52 -2.19
N ILE A 20 -5.77 -20.14 -1.16
CA ILE A 20 -4.88 -18.98 -1.24
C ILE A 20 -3.43 -19.35 -0.91
N ASN A 21 -2.55 -19.03 -1.84
CA ASN A 21 -1.10 -19.01 -1.63
C ASN A 21 -0.64 -17.55 -1.54
N VAL A 22 0.03 -17.19 -0.46
CA VAL A 22 0.65 -15.87 -0.27
C VAL A 22 2.14 -15.99 -0.43
N VAL A 23 2.73 -15.15 -1.28
CA VAL A 23 4.19 -15.03 -1.43
C VAL A 23 4.61 -13.68 -0.89
N ALA A 24 5.54 -13.68 0.06
CA ALA A 24 5.94 -12.48 0.79
C ALA A 24 7.44 -12.49 1.13
N PRO A 25 8.04 -11.36 1.53
CA PRO A 25 9.40 -11.29 2.03
C PRO A 25 9.63 -12.20 3.24
N PHE A 26 10.89 -12.61 3.45
CA PHE A 26 11.28 -13.37 4.62
C PHE A 26 10.90 -12.65 5.93
N ASN A 27 10.52 -13.40 6.96
CA ASN A 27 9.96 -12.93 8.23
C ASN A 27 8.53 -12.33 8.16
N SER A 28 7.86 -12.30 7.02
CA SER A 28 6.44 -11.96 6.96
C SER A 28 5.59 -12.98 7.72
N LYS A 29 4.48 -12.49 8.28
CA LYS A 29 3.49 -13.31 8.99
C LYS A 29 2.10 -12.93 8.54
N LEU A 30 1.24 -13.92 8.41
CA LEU A 30 -0.19 -13.68 8.21
C LEU A 30 -0.87 -13.42 9.56
N SER A 31 -1.94 -12.64 9.54
CA SER A 31 -2.81 -12.48 10.69
C SER A 31 -3.62 -13.76 10.99
N ASP A 32 -4.12 -13.89 12.21
CA ASP A 32 -4.84 -15.11 12.66
C ASP A 32 -6.03 -15.48 11.77
N ASN A 33 -6.76 -14.48 11.25
CA ASN A 33 -7.88 -14.66 10.33
C ASN A 33 -7.47 -15.07 8.90
N CYS A 34 -6.17 -15.13 8.62
CA CYS A 34 -5.59 -15.61 7.35
C CYS A 34 -4.82 -16.93 7.52
N SER A 35 -4.90 -17.58 8.69
CA SER A 35 -4.10 -18.78 9.02
C SER A 35 -4.36 -20.00 8.12
N SER A 36 -5.48 -20.04 7.41
CA SER A 36 -5.78 -21.11 6.46
C SER A 36 -5.13 -20.91 5.08
N ALA A 37 -4.51 -19.75 4.82
CA ALA A 37 -3.73 -19.54 3.62
C ALA A 37 -2.31 -20.10 3.76
N ASN A 38 -1.73 -20.58 2.67
CA ASN A 38 -0.33 -21.01 2.67
C ASN A 38 0.57 -19.78 2.51
N LEU A 39 1.56 -19.65 3.38
CA LEU A 39 2.55 -18.58 3.30
C LEU A 39 3.89 -19.12 2.80
N TYR A 40 4.35 -18.58 1.68
CA TYR A 40 5.67 -18.83 1.11
C TYR A 40 6.53 -17.58 1.26
N THR A 41 7.60 -17.65 2.03
CA THR A 41 8.52 -16.52 2.20
C THR A 41 9.77 -16.69 1.37
N VAL A 42 10.28 -15.59 0.83
CA VAL A 42 11.50 -15.57 0.02
C VAL A 42 12.50 -14.55 0.56
N LYS A 43 13.78 -14.81 0.35
CA LYS A 43 14.87 -13.88 0.66
C LYS A 43 15.35 -13.22 -0.62
N GLY A 44 15.67 -11.95 -0.56
CA GLY A 44 16.23 -11.18 -1.67
C GLY A 44 16.71 -9.82 -1.18
N GLU A 45 17.33 -9.07 -2.06
CA GLU A 45 17.78 -7.71 -1.79
C GLU A 45 16.57 -6.78 -1.75
N GLU A 46 16.52 -5.94 -0.71
CA GLU A 46 15.48 -4.92 -0.57
C GLU A 46 15.65 -3.83 -1.64
N GLN A 47 14.54 -3.29 -2.10
CA GLN A 47 14.51 -2.19 -3.04
C GLN A 47 14.06 -0.91 -2.32
N ILE A 48 14.62 0.21 -2.74
CA ILE A 48 14.16 1.53 -2.30
C ILE A 48 12.74 1.73 -2.83
N SER A 49 11.83 2.15 -1.95
CA SER A 49 10.45 2.45 -2.35
C SER A 49 10.42 3.53 -3.44
N TRP A 50 9.52 3.37 -4.41
CA TRP A 50 9.34 4.31 -5.53
C TRP A 50 9.07 5.74 -5.06
N GLN A 51 8.33 5.94 -3.99
CA GLN A 51 8.07 7.27 -3.40
C GLN A 51 9.34 7.99 -2.87
N HIS A 52 10.47 7.30 -2.80
CA HIS A 52 11.77 7.84 -2.37
C HIS A 52 12.78 7.89 -3.51
N GLN A 53 12.35 7.70 -4.74
CA GLN A 53 13.15 7.77 -5.95
C GLN A 53 12.69 8.93 -6.83
N ASP A 54 13.57 9.43 -7.67
CA ASP A 54 13.16 10.42 -8.67
C ASP A 54 12.26 9.77 -9.71
N TYR A 55 11.23 10.49 -10.15
CA TYR A 55 10.22 10.01 -11.09
C TYR A 55 10.79 9.42 -12.39
N SER A 56 11.93 9.96 -12.86
CA SER A 56 12.64 9.53 -14.06
C SER A 56 13.75 8.50 -13.80
N THR A 57 13.86 7.97 -12.58
CA THR A 57 14.88 6.98 -12.27
C THR A 57 14.69 5.72 -13.11
N GLU A 58 15.75 5.29 -13.80
CA GLU A 58 15.76 4.03 -14.54
C GLU A 58 15.84 2.84 -13.58
N THR A 59 14.98 1.88 -13.78
CA THR A 59 14.91 0.68 -12.95
C THR A 59 15.90 -0.36 -13.42
N LYS A 60 16.80 -0.76 -12.55
CA LYS A 60 17.63 -1.95 -12.79
C LYS A 60 16.94 -3.17 -12.19
N ILE A 61 16.38 -4.02 -13.05
CA ILE A 61 15.84 -5.31 -12.62
C ILE A 61 17.02 -6.20 -12.23
N SER A 62 17.11 -6.55 -10.95
CA SER A 62 18.10 -7.50 -10.43
C SER A 62 17.44 -8.84 -10.14
N GLU A 63 18.06 -9.93 -10.56
CA GLU A 63 17.61 -11.29 -10.21
C GLU A 63 17.72 -11.58 -8.70
N SER A 64 18.59 -10.86 -8.00
CA SER A 64 18.74 -10.94 -6.54
C SER A 64 17.67 -10.18 -5.78
N SER A 65 16.92 -9.28 -6.43
CA SER A 65 15.88 -8.46 -5.77
C SER A 65 14.78 -9.32 -5.16
N ILE A 66 14.21 -8.83 -4.06
CA ILE A 66 13.11 -9.50 -3.36
C ILE A 66 11.90 -9.69 -4.28
N VAL A 67 11.59 -8.70 -5.14
CA VAL A 67 10.47 -8.76 -6.07
C VAL A 67 10.70 -9.82 -7.15
N SER A 68 11.94 -9.94 -7.68
CA SER A 68 12.30 -11.00 -8.62
C SER A 68 12.09 -12.39 -8.01
N LYS A 69 12.49 -12.59 -6.75
CA LYS A 69 12.26 -13.87 -6.05
C LYS A 69 10.80 -14.13 -5.76
N MET A 70 10.03 -13.10 -5.41
CA MET A 70 8.59 -13.23 -5.16
C MET A 70 7.83 -13.62 -6.42
N ILE A 71 8.04 -12.94 -7.55
CA ILE A 71 7.33 -13.26 -8.79
C ILE A 71 7.74 -14.63 -9.34
N ALA A 72 9.02 -15.02 -9.26
CA ALA A 72 9.48 -16.35 -9.65
C ALA A 72 8.82 -17.45 -8.80
N LYS A 73 8.71 -17.23 -7.47
CA LYS A 73 8.00 -18.15 -6.57
C LYS A 73 6.51 -18.22 -6.92
N ALA A 74 5.84 -17.10 -7.13
CA ALA A 74 4.42 -17.07 -7.49
C ALA A 74 4.16 -17.84 -8.79
N LEU A 75 5.00 -17.64 -9.82
CA LEU A 75 4.89 -18.37 -11.09
C LEU A 75 5.13 -19.87 -10.92
N SER A 76 5.94 -20.31 -9.96
CA SER A 76 6.14 -21.73 -9.67
C SER A 76 4.91 -22.43 -9.05
N LEU A 77 3.95 -21.66 -8.54
CA LEU A 77 2.73 -22.14 -7.88
C LEU A 77 1.50 -22.13 -8.80
N THR A 78 1.64 -21.73 -10.06
CA THR A 78 0.52 -21.54 -11.00
C THR A 78 -0.25 -22.83 -11.36
N LYS A 79 0.35 -24.00 -11.13
CA LYS A 79 -0.32 -25.29 -11.40
C LYS A 79 -1.54 -25.53 -10.50
N ASP A 80 -1.56 -24.90 -9.32
CA ASP A 80 -2.57 -25.10 -8.30
C ASP A 80 -3.46 -23.86 -8.07
N CYS A 81 -3.32 -22.85 -8.93
CA CYS A 81 -4.04 -21.58 -8.79
C CYS A 81 -4.58 -21.11 -10.15
N ASP A 82 -5.66 -20.34 -10.14
CA ASP A 82 -6.28 -19.83 -11.38
C ASP A 82 -5.71 -18.47 -11.81
N ALA A 83 -5.16 -17.68 -10.88
CA ALA A 83 -4.59 -16.37 -11.14
C ALA A 83 -3.56 -15.96 -10.08
N ILE A 84 -2.71 -15.00 -10.44
CA ILE A 84 -1.84 -14.26 -9.50
C ILE A 84 -2.46 -12.88 -9.27
N ILE A 85 -2.59 -12.47 -8.01
CA ILE A 85 -2.94 -11.09 -7.64
C ILE A 85 -1.65 -10.40 -7.16
N ASN A 86 -1.19 -9.44 -7.95
CA ASN A 86 -0.01 -8.65 -7.63
C ASN A 86 -0.41 -7.37 -6.89
N LEU A 87 0.13 -7.19 -5.68
CA LEU A 87 -0.03 -5.99 -4.84
C LEU A 87 1.25 -5.13 -4.81
N SER A 88 2.29 -5.59 -5.49
CA SER A 88 3.57 -4.88 -5.56
C SER A 88 3.51 -3.82 -6.65
N TYR A 89 3.77 -2.56 -6.30
CA TYR A 89 3.97 -1.49 -7.28
C TYR A 89 5.43 -1.57 -7.76
N ASP A 90 5.66 -2.42 -8.76
CA ASP A 90 7.00 -2.68 -9.30
C ASP A 90 6.93 -3.03 -10.79
N LEU A 91 8.02 -2.69 -11.49
CA LEU A 91 8.14 -2.89 -12.93
C LEU A 91 8.03 -4.37 -13.34
N LEU A 92 8.74 -5.25 -12.63
CA LEU A 92 8.91 -6.64 -13.03
C LEU A 92 7.60 -7.46 -13.03
N PRO A 93 6.75 -7.45 -11.98
CA PRO A 93 5.48 -8.17 -12.02
C PRO A 93 4.56 -7.72 -13.16
N ILE A 94 4.59 -6.43 -13.49
CA ILE A 94 3.77 -5.87 -14.57
C ILE A 94 4.32 -6.33 -15.94
N CYS A 95 5.65 -6.28 -16.13
CA CYS A 95 6.29 -6.82 -17.36
C CYS A 95 5.94 -8.29 -17.58
N LYS A 96 5.93 -9.11 -16.52
CA LYS A 96 5.65 -10.54 -16.62
C LYS A 96 4.28 -10.85 -17.22
N THR A 97 3.31 -9.96 -17.09
CA THR A 97 1.99 -10.12 -17.75
C THR A 97 2.09 -10.20 -19.28
N LEU A 98 3.13 -9.61 -19.89
CA LEU A 98 3.37 -9.70 -21.33
C LEU A 98 4.15 -10.95 -21.74
N GLU A 99 4.77 -11.63 -20.80
CA GLU A 99 5.71 -12.73 -21.05
C GLU A 99 5.09 -14.12 -20.80
N VAL A 100 4.08 -14.19 -19.90
CA VAL A 100 3.49 -15.45 -19.48
C VAL A 100 2.03 -15.55 -19.94
N ASP A 101 1.64 -16.74 -20.37
CA ASP A 101 0.24 -17.06 -20.68
C ASP A 101 -0.49 -17.51 -19.40
N TYR A 102 -0.57 -16.61 -18.43
CA TYR A 102 -1.21 -16.86 -17.15
C TYR A 102 -1.78 -15.55 -16.58
N PRO A 103 -2.99 -15.56 -16.01
CA PRO A 103 -3.60 -14.33 -15.50
C PRO A 103 -2.82 -13.72 -14.32
N ILE A 104 -2.29 -12.51 -14.51
CA ILE A 104 -1.71 -11.70 -13.44
C ILE A 104 -2.57 -10.43 -13.30
N LEU A 105 -3.28 -10.31 -12.19
CA LEU A 105 -4.12 -9.16 -11.86
C LEU A 105 -3.33 -8.19 -10.99
N HIS A 106 -3.33 -6.92 -11.32
CA HIS A 106 -2.59 -5.88 -10.60
C HIS A 106 -3.54 -4.99 -9.84
N LEU A 107 -3.44 -4.99 -8.51
CA LEU A 107 -4.08 -3.99 -7.67
C LEU A 107 -3.07 -2.86 -7.45
N ILE A 108 -3.24 -1.78 -8.19
CA ILE A 108 -2.37 -0.61 -8.10
C ILE A 108 -2.69 0.14 -6.82
N SER A 109 -1.70 0.26 -5.92
CA SER A 109 -1.85 0.86 -4.60
C SER A 109 -1.15 2.20 -4.44
N MET A 110 -0.41 2.64 -5.46
CA MET A 110 0.31 3.93 -5.49
C MET A 110 -0.20 4.79 -6.64
N GLY A 111 0.03 6.09 -6.55
CA GLY A 111 -0.16 7.01 -7.65
C GLY A 111 0.91 6.85 -8.73
N ASP A 112 1.05 7.85 -9.59
CA ASP A 112 2.07 7.90 -10.66
C ASP A 112 3.43 8.30 -10.09
N GLU A 113 4.13 7.35 -9.48
CA GLU A 113 5.41 7.57 -8.78
C GLU A 113 6.64 7.25 -9.67
N SER A 114 6.43 6.69 -10.87
CA SER A 114 7.53 6.30 -11.76
C SER A 114 7.11 6.30 -13.23
N LEU A 115 7.87 7.02 -14.04
CA LEU A 115 7.66 7.08 -15.48
C LEU A 115 7.77 5.70 -16.15
N GLU A 116 8.71 4.88 -15.71
CA GLU A 116 8.87 3.53 -16.28
C GLU A 116 7.68 2.63 -15.94
N ILE A 117 7.22 2.66 -14.68
CA ILE A 117 6.04 1.87 -14.27
C ILE A 117 4.80 2.37 -15.01
N LYS A 118 4.61 3.67 -15.13
CA LYS A 118 3.52 4.24 -15.94
C LYS A 118 3.56 3.74 -17.38
N ASN A 119 4.72 3.76 -18.00
CA ASN A 119 4.89 3.32 -19.39
C ASN A 119 4.61 1.83 -19.55
N ILE A 120 5.05 0.97 -18.62
CA ILE A 120 4.75 -0.44 -18.70
C ILE A 120 3.27 -0.75 -18.43
N ILE A 121 2.64 -0.07 -17.47
CA ILE A 121 1.19 -0.16 -17.24
C ILE A 121 0.45 0.18 -18.53
N SER A 122 0.83 1.25 -19.24
CA SER A 122 0.21 1.63 -20.52
C SER A 122 0.32 0.51 -21.56
N LYS A 123 1.50 -0.09 -21.70
CA LYS A 123 1.74 -1.18 -22.67
C LYS A 123 0.94 -2.44 -22.33
N VAL A 124 0.89 -2.80 -21.04
CA VAL A 124 0.13 -3.97 -20.59
C VAL A 124 -1.36 -3.72 -20.71
N TYR A 125 -1.84 -2.55 -20.30
CA TYR A 125 -3.25 -2.17 -20.38
C TYR A 125 -3.78 -2.22 -21.83
N ALA A 126 -2.99 -1.81 -22.80
CA ALA A 126 -3.38 -1.85 -24.20
C ALA A 126 -3.71 -3.29 -24.70
N LYS A 127 -3.12 -4.32 -24.08
CA LYS A 127 -3.33 -5.74 -24.42
C LYS A 127 -4.26 -6.45 -23.43
N HIS A 128 -4.21 -6.07 -22.18
CA HIS A 128 -4.87 -6.72 -21.04
C HIS A 128 -5.58 -5.69 -20.15
N PRO A 129 -6.62 -4.97 -20.64
CA PRO A 129 -7.25 -3.87 -19.91
C PRO A 129 -7.91 -4.31 -18.61
N ASN A 130 -8.37 -5.55 -18.52
CA ASN A 130 -9.06 -6.10 -17.36
C ASN A 130 -8.12 -6.60 -16.25
N ASN A 131 -6.80 -6.48 -16.44
CA ASN A 131 -5.83 -6.97 -15.46
C ASN A 131 -5.46 -5.91 -14.40
N PHE A 132 -6.03 -4.70 -14.48
CA PHE A 132 -5.72 -3.62 -13.57
C PHE A 132 -6.93 -3.19 -12.76
N ALA A 133 -6.75 -3.07 -11.46
CA ALA A 133 -7.73 -2.50 -10.55
C ALA A 133 -7.07 -1.44 -9.65
N PHE A 134 -7.88 -0.51 -9.16
CA PHE A 134 -7.46 0.63 -8.34
C PHE A 134 -8.32 0.72 -7.09
N HIS A 135 -7.80 1.36 -6.06
CA HIS A 135 -8.56 1.63 -4.85
C HIS A 135 -9.57 2.76 -5.03
N THR A 136 -9.22 3.81 -5.79
CA THR A 136 -10.09 4.98 -6.00
C THR A 136 -10.03 5.47 -7.44
N ARG A 137 -11.09 6.20 -7.84
CA ARG A 137 -11.10 6.88 -9.15
C ARG A 137 -10.04 7.98 -9.25
N SER A 138 -9.78 8.69 -8.14
CA SER A 138 -8.73 9.71 -8.09
C SER A 138 -7.37 9.10 -8.40
N GLN A 139 -7.03 7.96 -7.78
CA GLN A 139 -5.79 7.24 -8.08
C GLN A 139 -5.70 6.77 -9.54
N ALA A 140 -6.80 6.23 -10.07
CA ALA A 140 -6.85 5.81 -11.47
C ALA A 140 -6.66 6.97 -12.45
N SER A 141 -7.02 8.21 -12.07
CA SER A 141 -6.87 9.40 -12.91
C SER A 141 -5.41 9.80 -13.17
N ASP A 142 -4.46 9.31 -12.37
CA ASP A 142 -3.02 9.47 -12.61
C ASP A 142 -2.55 8.71 -13.88
N TYR A 143 -3.38 7.79 -14.38
CA TYR A 143 -3.15 6.98 -15.57
C TYR A 143 -4.16 7.33 -16.68
N PRO A 144 -3.99 8.45 -17.40
CA PRO A 144 -5.02 9.02 -18.30
C PRO A 144 -5.36 8.14 -19.51
N PHE A 145 -4.54 7.12 -19.81
CA PHE A 145 -4.82 6.12 -20.85
C PHE A 145 -5.84 5.06 -20.39
N ILE A 146 -6.14 4.96 -19.08
CA ILE A 146 -7.14 4.04 -18.52
C ILE A 146 -8.49 4.76 -18.52
N LYS A 147 -9.37 4.39 -19.44
CA LYS A 147 -10.68 5.07 -19.61
C LYS A 147 -11.74 4.56 -18.66
N ASP A 148 -11.82 3.23 -18.50
CA ASP A 148 -12.81 2.54 -17.66
C ASP A 148 -12.12 1.77 -16.55
N PRO A 149 -11.64 2.45 -15.48
CA PRO A 149 -10.90 1.79 -14.42
C PRO A 149 -11.81 0.89 -13.57
N ILE A 150 -11.31 -0.31 -13.26
CA ILE A 150 -11.92 -1.19 -12.27
C ILE A 150 -11.57 -0.64 -10.89
N ILE A 151 -12.59 -0.22 -10.12
CA ILE A 151 -12.41 0.33 -8.78
C ILE A 151 -12.89 -0.68 -7.75
N LEU A 152 -11.96 -1.21 -6.96
CA LEU A 152 -12.27 -2.16 -5.88
C LEU A 152 -12.63 -1.49 -4.56
N GLY A 153 -12.20 -0.23 -4.38
CA GLY A 153 -12.30 0.44 -3.08
C GLY A 153 -11.27 -0.08 -2.07
N ASN A 154 -11.49 0.30 -0.81
CA ASN A 154 -10.71 -0.19 0.32
C ASN A 154 -11.61 -1.06 1.20
N GLY A 155 -11.15 -2.27 1.52
CA GLY A 155 -11.84 -3.18 2.43
C GLY A 155 -11.23 -3.15 3.83
N PHE A 156 -12.08 -3.03 4.85
CA PHE A 156 -11.69 -3.09 6.24
C PHE A 156 -12.58 -4.09 7.00
N GLU A 157 -12.01 -4.81 7.94
CA GLU A 157 -12.76 -5.66 8.86
C GLU A 157 -13.39 -4.77 9.95
N ILE A 158 -14.56 -4.18 9.64
CA ILE A 158 -15.23 -3.18 10.49
C ILE A 158 -15.55 -3.73 11.88
N SER A 159 -15.77 -5.06 12.02
CA SER A 159 -16.01 -5.71 13.31
C SER A 159 -14.85 -5.58 14.31
N GLN A 160 -13.66 -5.21 13.87
CA GLN A 160 -12.50 -4.97 14.73
C GLN A 160 -12.48 -3.56 15.34
N TYR A 161 -13.39 -2.68 14.93
CA TYR A 161 -13.46 -1.30 15.39
C TYR A 161 -14.72 -1.05 16.20
N THR A 162 -14.56 -0.38 17.35
CA THR A 162 -15.71 0.05 18.16
C THR A 162 -16.21 1.38 17.64
N PHE A 163 -17.46 1.41 17.18
CA PHE A 163 -18.10 2.65 16.77
C PHE A 163 -18.45 3.49 18.00
N GLN A 164 -18.06 4.77 17.98
CA GLN A 164 -18.49 5.77 18.97
C GLN A 164 -19.29 6.87 18.27
N GLU A 165 -20.54 7.05 18.68
CA GLU A 165 -21.43 8.09 18.14
C GLU A 165 -21.05 9.49 18.67
N LYS A 166 -20.69 9.55 19.97
CA LYS A 166 -20.30 10.81 20.59
C LYS A 166 -18.82 11.12 20.32
N LYS A 167 -18.59 12.32 19.82
CA LYS A 167 -17.25 12.88 19.66
C LYS A 167 -16.81 13.54 20.96
N GLU A 168 -15.97 12.87 21.71
CA GLU A 168 -15.39 13.38 22.95
C GLU A 168 -13.86 13.34 22.84
N GLY A 169 -13.19 14.38 23.27
CA GLY A 169 -11.74 14.45 23.32
C GLY A 169 -11.10 15.44 22.32
N PRO A 170 -9.77 15.61 22.40
CA PRO A 170 -9.02 16.52 21.55
C PRO A 170 -9.02 16.10 20.08
N LEU A 171 -8.59 17.01 19.22
CA LEU A 171 -8.39 16.70 17.80
C LEU A 171 -7.37 15.57 17.64
N ALA A 172 -7.54 14.76 16.60
CA ALA A 172 -6.68 13.62 16.32
C ALA A 172 -6.20 13.66 14.87
N TRP A 173 -4.91 13.34 14.67
CA TRP A 173 -4.32 13.07 13.38
C TRP A 173 -3.62 11.72 13.41
N VAL A 174 -3.80 10.91 12.36
CA VAL A 174 -3.24 9.56 12.27
C VAL A 174 -2.56 9.37 10.93
N GLY A 175 -1.27 9.09 10.92
CA GLY A 175 -0.51 8.85 9.69
C GLY A 175 1.00 8.77 9.93
N ARG A 176 1.75 8.42 8.90
CA ARG A 176 3.20 8.60 8.91
C ARG A 176 3.52 10.09 8.93
N VAL A 177 4.42 10.51 9.81
CA VAL A 177 4.83 11.91 9.89
C VAL A 177 5.86 12.18 8.80
N SER A 178 5.36 12.63 7.66
CA SER A 178 6.09 12.95 6.43
C SER A 178 5.32 14.00 5.63
N PRO A 179 5.97 14.82 4.79
CA PRO A 179 5.37 15.97 4.14
C PRO A 179 4.10 15.64 3.34
N GLU A 180 4.10 14.54 2.61
CA GLU A 180 2.97 14.12 1.76
C GLU A 180 1.70 13.73 2.55
N LYS A 181 1.80 13.65 3.89
CA LYS A 181 0.65 13.35 4.78
C LYS A 181 -0.03 14.59 5.36
N GLY A 182 0.54 15.78 5.12
CA GLY A 182 -0.10 17.05 5.41
C GLY A 182 -0.38 17.31 6.90
N LEU A 183 0.53 16.89 7.81
CA LEU A 183 0.35 17.16 9.25
C LEU A 183 0.31 18.66 9.55
N GLU A 184 1.02 19.49 8.78
CA GLU A 184 1.01 20.94 8.92
C GLU A 184 -0.38 21.56 8.84
N ASP A 185 -1.25 21.05 7.96
CA ASP A 185 -2.62 21.55 7.84
C ASP A 185 -3.43 21.25 9.10
N ALA A 186 -3.29 20.04 9.64
CA ALA A 186 -3.96 19.65 10.89
C ALA A 186 -3.49 20.50 12.07
N VAL A 187 -2.18 20.73 12.18
CA VAL A 187 -1.59 21.59 13.24
C VAL A 187 -2.03 23.05 13.08
N TYR A 188 -2.07 23.55 11.83
CA TYR A 188 -2.58 24.89 11.56
C TYR A 188 -4.02 25.06 12.04
N VAL A 189 -4.91 24.10 11.72
CA VAL A 189 -6.32 24.12 12.14
C VAL A 189 -6.43 24.05 13.66
N ALA A 190 -5.72 23.14 14.32
CA ALA A 190 -5.71 22.99 15.77
C ALA A 190 -5.25 24.32 16.46
N SER A 191 -4.19 24.93 15.93
CA SER A 191 -3.70 26.22 16.41
C SER A 191 -4.74 27.35 16.30
N LYS A 192 -5.48 27.40 15.18
CA LYS A 192 -6.54 28.42 14.98
C LYS A 192 -7.73 28.20 15.92
N LEU A 193 -8.02 26.97 16.28
CA LEU A 193 -9.10 26.63 17.21
C LEU A 193 -8.70 26.75 18.68
N GLY A 194 -7.40 26.85 18.98
CA GLY A 194 -6.88 26.81 20.34
C GLY A 194 -7.00 25.41 20.98
N GLU A 195 -7.05 24.36 20.17
CA GLU A 195 -7.27 22.98 20.58
C GLU A 195 -5.98 22.17 20.60
N GLU A 196 -5.91 21.16 21.46
CA GLU A 196 -4.83 20.18 21.45
C GLU A 196 -4.99 19.20 20.27
N LEU A 197 -3.87 18.91 19.60
CA LEU A 197 -3.81 17.90 18.54
C LEU A 197 -3.01 16.68 19.00
N ASN A 198 -3.68 15.54 19.13
CA ASN A 198 -3.02 14.26 19.34
C ASN A 198 -2.54 13.69 17.99
N VAL A 199 -1.23 13.44 17.90
CA VAL A 199 -0.60 12.92 16.66
C VAL A 199 -0.15 11.49 16.90
N TRP A 200 -0.79 10.53 16.18
CA TRP A 200 -0.39 9.14 16.16
C TRP A 200 0.27 8.78 14.85
N GLY A 201 1.43 8.16 14.92
CA GLY A 201 2.14 7.62 13.78
C GLY A 201 3.64 7.55 14.00
N PHE A 202 4.30 6.88 13.06
CA PHE A 202 5.75 6.82 13.02
C PHE A 202 6.32 8.09 12.40
N ILE A 203 7.32 8.68 13.05
CA ILE A 203 8.05 9.83 12.51
C ILE A 203 9.06 9.29 11.49
N GLU A 204 8.73 9.40 10.21
CA GLU A 204 9.59 9.00 9.11
C GLU A 204 10.59 10.10 8.78
N ASP A 205 10.12 11.35 8.70
CA ASP A 205 10.95 12.53 8.48
C ASP A 205 11.06 13.37 9.77
N LYS A 206 12.20 13.21 10.45
CA LYS A 206 12.51 13.96 11.67
C LYS A 206 12.68 15.47 11.42
N LYS A 207 13.20 15.88 10.26
CA LYS A 207 13.39 17.30 9.92
C LYS A 207 12.03 17.97 9.72
N TYR A 208 11.12 17.28 9.05
CA TYR A 208 9.75 17.73 8.88
C TYR A 208 9.03 17.88 10.23
N ALA A 209 9.14 16.89 11.13
CA ALA A 209 8.55 16.96 12.47
C ALA A 209 9.11 18.14 13.28
N SER A 210 10.43 18.33 13.31
CA SER A 210 11.07 19.47 14.00
C SER A 210 10.62 20.82 13.41
N ARG A 211 10.51 20.93 12.09
CA ARG A 211 10.00 22.15 11.44
C ARG A 211 8.57 22.49 11.86
N ILE A 212 7.70 21.47 12.02
CA ILE A 212 6.34 21.68 12.50
C ILE A 212 6.35 22.20 13.94
N GLU A 213 7.17 21.64 14.83
CA GLU A 213 7.31 22.12 16.22
C GLU A 213 7.83 23.55 16.28
N GLU A 214 8.78 23.94 15.43
CA GLU A 214 9.29 25.30 15.33
C GLU A 214 8.22 26.30 14.85
N LEU A 215 7.40 25.91 13.90
CA LEU A 215 6.32 26.76 13.36
C LEU A 215 5.16 26.93 14.35
N TYR A 216 4.93 25.96 15.23
CA TYR A 216 3.81 25.91 16.15
C TYR A 216 4.28 25.59 17.60
N PRO A 217 5.08 26.48 18.23
CA PRO A 217 5.72 26.20 19.53
C PRO A 217 4.76 26.18 20.71
N SER A 218 3.47 26.37 20.51
CA SER A 218 2.47 26.55 21.56
C SER A 218 2.16 25.30 22.41
N GLY A 219 2.87 24.20 22.24
CA GLY A 219 2.65 22.96 23.01
C GLY A 219 1.33 22.25 22.71
N GLN A 220 0.64 22.64 21.64
CA GLN A 220 -0.65 22.06 21.26
C GLN A 220 -0.51 20.70 20.56
N ILE A 221 0.71 20.30 20.19
CA ILE A 221 0.99 19.02 19.55
C ILE A 221 1.37 18.01 20.61
N CYS A 222 0.56 16.96 20.74
CA CYS A 222 0.84 15.81 21.59
C CYS A 222 1.26 14.62 20.76
N TRP A 223 2.55 14.34 20.71
CA TRP A 223 3.10 13.15 20.04
C TRP A 223 2.76 11.89 20.84
N LYS A 224 1.88 11.05 20.29
CA LYS A 224 1.42 9.80 20.92
C LYS A 224 2.17 8.56 20.43
N GLY A 225 2.97 8.71 19.38
CA GLY A 225 3.70 7.60 18.79
C GLY A 225 2.85 6.65 17.95
N TYR A 226 3.37 5.45 17.71
CA TYR A 226 2.71 4.47 16.86
C TYR A 226 1.72 3.63 17.66
N LEU A 227 0.49 3.52 17.15
CA LEU A 227 -0.53 2.58 17.65
C LEU A 227 -0.50 1.30 16.84
N LYS A 228 -0.52 0.16 17.52
CA LYS A 228 -0.80 -1.13 16.88
C LYS A 228 -2.29 -1.23 16.59
N THR A 229 -2.64 -1.95 15.52
CA THR A 229 -4.02 -2.04 15.00
C THR A 229 -5.08 -2.52 16.03
N LYS A 230 -4.67 -2.99 17.20
CA LYS A 230 -5.58 -3.46 18.28
C LYS A 230 -5.63 -2.50 19.48
N GLU A 231 -4.94 -1.38 19.42
CA GLU A 231 -4.91 -0.31 20.43
C GLU A 231 -5.68 0.92 19.94
#